data_7b3b5f339312d92848b0ff242ae96828
#
_entry.id   7b3b5f339312d92848b0ff242ae96828
#
_cell.length_a   1.000
_cell.length_b   1.000
_cell.length_c   1.000
_cell.angle_alpha   90.00
_cell.angle_beta   90.00
_cell.angle_gamma   90.00
#
_symmetry.space_group_name_H-M   'P 1'
#
loop_
_entity.id
_entity.type
_entity.pdbx_description
1 polymer ?
#
loop_
_entity_poly.entity_id
_entity_poly.type
_entity_poly.pdbx_seq_one_letter_code
_entity_poly.pdbx_strand_id
1 'polypeptide(L)'
;MGLPEKRALASYQKDKFPAWPQKLNGICGFELTYDVAWDQLAKDGYSAEYNTMFDYNFFQPLEKALQSICQDDLGKDSFKAKIKKVQITSTRSWSSLEVTIEGDVLKLDADPSYERSDGSVQDYSDRIRTTLEAAL
;
A
#
# COMPACT_ATOMS: atom_id res chain seq x y z
N MET A 1 -13.61 -1.05 18.15
CA MET A 1 -13.77 -1.98 17.02
C MET A 1 -14.57 -3.19 17.48
N GLY A 2 -15.68 -3.45 16.83
CA GLY A 2 -16.57 -4.56 17.17
C GLY A 2 -16.10 -5.90 16.59
N LEU A 3 -16.83 -6.97 16.93
CA LEU A 3 -16.50 -8.31 16.48
C LEU A 3 -16.56 -8.49 14.96
N PRO A 4 -17.55 -7.89 14.23
CA PRO A 4 -17.54 -7.96 12.77
C PRO A 4 -16.25 -7.42 12.14
N GLU A 5 -15.75 -6.29 12.64
CA GLU A 5 -14.51 -5.67 12.17
C GLU A 5 -13.29 -6.53 12.50
N LYS A 6 -13.24 -7.08 13.70
CA LYS A 6 -12.15 -7.97 14.10
C LYS A 6 -12.09 -9.22 13.23
N ARG A 7 -13.25 -9.82 12.92
CA ARG A 7 -13.32 -11.00 12.05
C ARG A 7 -12.92 -10.69 10.63
N ALA A 8 -13.42 -9.58 10.07
CA ALA A 8 -13.09 -9.17 8.71
C ALA A 8 -11.60 -8.86 8.58
N LEU A 9 -11.03 -8.17 9.56
CA LEU A 9 -9.60 -7.88 9.58
C LEU A 9 -8.75 -9.15 9.66
N ALA A 10 -9.09 -10.06 10.55
CA ALA A 10 -8.38 -11.33 10.69
C ALA A 10 -8.44 -12.15 9.40
N SER A 11 -9.61 -12.17 8.75
CA SER A 11 -9.79 -12.87 7.47
C SER A 11 -8.92 -12.26 6.37
N TYR A 12 -8.88 -10.94 6.24
CA TYR A 12 -8.02 -10.27 5.27
C TYR A 12 -6.54 -10.57 5.52
N GLN A 13 -6.09 -10.45 6.76
CA GLN A 13 -4.70 -10.71 7.14
C GLN A 13 -4.27 -12.15 6.86
N LYS A 14 -5.18 -13.11 7.02
CA LYS A 14 -4.89 -14.53 6.83
C LYS A 14 -5.01 -14.96 5.37
N ASP A 15 -6.07 -14.53 4.68
CA ASP A 15 -6.46 -15.10 3.38
C ASP A 15 -6.04 -14.23 2.19
N LYS A 16 -5.89 -12.93 2.38
CA LYS A 16 -5.64 -11.98 1.29
C LYS A 16 -4.26 -11.34 1.35
N PHE A 17 -3.91 -10.78 2.50
CA PHE A 17 -2.67 -10.01 2.63
C PHE A 17 -1.41 -10.80 2.25
N PRO A 18 -1.23 -12.08 2.62
CA PRO A 18 0.04 -12.79 2.36
C PRO A 18 0.44 -12.85 0.88
N ALA A 19 -0.52 -12.76 -0.03
CA ALA A 19 -0.23 -12.74 -1.46
C ALA A 19 0.46 -11.43 -1.91
N TRP A 20 0.25 -10.32 -1.19
CA TRP A 20 0.80 -9.03 -1.57
C TRP A 20 2.32 -8.95 -1.39
N PRO A 21 2.92 -9.30 -0.24
CA PRO A 21 4.38 -9.33 -0.13
C PRO A 21 5.04 -10.21 -1.20
N GLN A 22 4.48 -11.39 -1.48
CA GLN A 22 5.02 -12.28 -2.51
C GLN A 22 5.02 -11.61 -3.89
N LYS A 23 3.90 -11.01 -4.27
CA LYS A 23 3.75 -10.35 -5.57
C LYS A 23 4.66 -9.13 -5.69
N LEU A 24 4.66 -8.26 -4.68
CA LEU A 24 5.44 -7.03 -4.69
C LEU A 24 6.94 -7.31 -4.65
N ASN A 25 7.38 -8.26 -3.83
CA ASN A 25 8.77 -8.67 -3.77
C ASN A 25 9.24 -9.30 -5.09
N GLY A 26 8.34 -10.03 -5.76
CA GLY A 26 8.61 -10.56 -7.09
C GLY A 26 8.85 -9.49 -8.14
N ILE A 27 8.09 -8.39 -8.07
CA ILE A 27 8.25 -7.24 -8.97
C ILE A 27 9.58 -6.53 -8.70
N CYS A 28 9.90 -6.29 -7.43
CA CYS A 28 11.10 -5.56 -7.04
C CYS A 28 12.38 -6.38 -7.14
N GLY A 29 12.30 -7.69 -7.02
CA GLY A 29 13.44 -8.58 -7.06
C GLY A 29 14.19 -8.72 -5.74
N PHE A 30 13.61 -8.30 -4.62
CA PHE A 30 14.17 -8.50 -3.29
C PHE A 30 13.05 -8.45 -2.24
N GLU A 31 13.37 -8.78 -0.99
CA GLU A 31 12.41 -8.77 0.11
C GLU A 31 12.30 -7.39 0.75
N LEU A 32 11.13 -6.75 0.57
CA LEU A 32 10.75 -5.56 1.33
C LEU A 32 10.20 -5.97 2.70
N THR A 33 10.40 -5.11 3.68
CA THR A 33 9.70 -5.21 4.96
C THR A 33 8.39 -4.42 4.88
N TYR A 34 7.31 -4.94 5.45
CA TYR A 34 5.99 -4.29 5.45
C TYR A 34 5.57 -4.01 6.88
N ASP A 35 5.24 -2.75 7.16
CA ASP A 35 4.73 -2.31 8.45
C ASP A 35 3.35 -1.71 8.22
N VAL A 36 2.30 -2.44 8.58
CA VAL A 36 0.92 -2.04 8.34
C VAL A 36 0.21 -1.80 9.66
N ALA A 37 -0.29 -0.60 9.86
CA ALA A 37 -1.06 -0.23 11.04
C ALA A 37 -2.51 -0.72 10.89
N TRP A 38 -2.72 -2.02 11.03
CA TRP A 38 -3.99 -2.68 10.77
C TRP A 38 -5.15 -2.10 11.56
N ASP A 39 -4.92 -1.75 12.81
CA ASP A 39 -5.93 -1.15 13.69
C ASP A 39 -6.39 0.22 13.21
N GLN A 40 -5.51 0.96 12.53
CA GLN A 40 -5.86 2.24 11.92
C GLN A 40 -6.66 2.05 10.62
N LEU A 41 -6.35 1.01 9.85
CA LEU A 41 -6.99 0.75 8.57
C LEU A 41 -8.40 0.18 8.73
N ALA A 42 -8.65 -0.56 9.80
CA ALA A 42 -9.92 -1.25 10.03
C ALA A 42 -10.98 -0.28 10.55
N LYS A 43 -11.59 0.48 9.65
CA LYS A 43 -12.62 1.47 10.00
C LYS A 43 -13.92 0.82 10.44
N ASP A 44 -14.52 1.32 11.51
CA ASP A 44 -15.79 0.84 12.01
C ASP A 44 -16.91 1.07 10.99
N GLY A 45 -17.79 0.09 10.86
CA GLY A 45 -18.91 0.17 9.93
C GLY A 45 -18.60 -0.23 8.48
N TYR A 46 -17.35 -0.57 8.17
CA TYR A 46 -16.91 -0.90 6.82
C TYR A 46 -16.42 -2.35 6.67
N SER A 47 -16.71 -3.23 7.61
CA SER A 47 -16.16 -4.59 7.63
C SER A 47 -16.42 -5.37 6.34
N ALA A 48 -17.57 -5.17 5.70
CA ALA A 48 -17.92 -5.85 4.45
C ALA A 48 -17.06 -5.37 3.25
N GLU A 49 -16.35 -4.26 3.38
CA GLU A 49 -15.60 -3.64 2.29
C GLU A 49 -14.08 -3.68 2.47
N TYR A 50 -13.57 -4.32 3.52
CA TYR A 50 -12.13 -4.30 3.83
C TYR A 50 -11.26 -4.79 2.68
N ASN A 51 -11.67 -5.85 1.97
CA ASN A 51 -10.89 -6.34 0.83
C ASN A 51 -10.71 -5.24 -0.22
N THR A 52 -11.80 -4.59 -0.62
CA THR A 52 -11.77 -3.51 -1.60
C THR A 52 -11.04 -2.29 -1.06
N MET A 53 -11.30 -1.91 0.18
CA MET A 53 -10.69 -0.73 0.79
C MET A 53 -9.16 -0.84 0.84
N PHE A 54 -8.64 -1.96 1.33
CA PHE A 54 -7.20 -2.12 1.50
C PHE A 54 -6.50 -2.31 0.15
N ASP A 55 -7.08 -3.12 -0.74
CA ASP A 55 -6.49 -3.38 -2.05
C ASP A 55 -6.49 -2.12 -2.91
N TYR A 56 -7.59 -1.39 -2.96
CA TYR A 56 -7.72 -0.23 -3.85
C TYR A 56 -6.98 1.01 -3.35
N ASN A 57 -6.78 1.13 -2.03
CA ASN A 57 -6.10 2.28 -1.47
C ASN A 57 -4.59 2.11 -1.38
N PHE A 58 -4.10 0.88 -1.19
CA PHE A 58 -2.69 0.67 -0.90
C PHE A 58 -2.02 -0.32 -1.86
N PHE A 59 -2.51 -1.55 -1.91
CA PHE A 59 -1.75 -2.64 -2.54
C PHE A 59 -1.80 -2.62 -4.07
N GLN A 60 -2.96 -2.37 -4.67
CA GLN A 60 -3.05 -2.24 -6.12
C GLN A 60 -2.31 -1.00 -6.65
N PRO A 61 -2.46 0.18 -6.05
CA PRO A 61 -1.66 1.33 -6.45
C PRO A 61 -0.16 1.10 -6.33
N LEU A 62 0.27 0.45 -5.25
CA LEU A 62 1.68 0.12 -5.03
C LEU A 62 2.18 -0.87 -6.09
N GLU A 63 1.41 -1.90 -6.40
CA GLU A 63 1.74 -2.85 -7.45
C GLU A 63 1.96 -2.16 -8.79
N LYS A 64 1.02 -1.32 -9.20
CA LYS A 64 1.13 -0.57 -10.47
C LYS A 64 2.35 0.33 -10.50
N ALA A 65 2.60 1.06 -9.41
CA ALA A 65 3.74 1.95 -9.32
C ALA A 65 5.06 1.18 -9.41
N LEU A 66 5.17 0.07 -8.69
CA LEU A 66 6.37 -0.76 -8.69
C LEU A 66 6.60 -1.47 -10.03
N GLN A 67 5.54 -1.87 -10.73
CA GLN A 67 5.66 -2.41 -12.09
C GLN A 67 6.29 -1.39 -13.02
N SER A 68 5.95 -0.13 -12.88
CA SER A 68 6.55 0.94 -13.67
C SER A 68 8.00 1.23 -13.28
N ILE A 69 8.27 1.38 -11.99
CA ILE A 69 9.62 1.68 -11.48
C ILE A 69 10.59 0.53 -11.78
N CYS A 70 10.15 -0.70 -11.55
CA CYS A 70 11.00 -1.89 -11.63
C CYS A 70 10.91 -2.60 -13.00
N GLN A 71 10.54 -1.87 -14.06
CA GLN A 71 10.40 -2.46 -15.40
C GLN A 71 11.72 -2.85 -16.04
N ASP A 72 12.83 -2.36 -15.52
CA ASP A 72 14.18 -2.64 -16.01
C ASP A 72 15.17 -2.77 -14.83
N ASP A 73 16.39 -3.20 -15.13
CA ASP A 73 17.42 -3.39 -14.09
C ASP A 73 17.80 -2.09 -13.41
N LEU A 74 17.84 -0.98 -14.15
CA LEU A 74 18.16 0.32 -13.57
C LEU A 74 17.14 0.71 -12.50
N GLY A 75 15.86 0.58 -12.80
CA GLY A 75 14.79 0.88 -11.85
C GLY A 75 14.81 -0.05 -10.64
N LYS A 76 14.98 -1.35 -10.85
CA LYS A 76 15.09 -2.33 -9.76
C LYS A 76 16.25 -2.01 -8.84
N ASP A 77 17.43 -1.77 -9.40
CA ASP A 77 18.64 -1.48 -8.62
C ASP A 77 18.50 -0.19 -7.84
N SER A 78 17.96 0.86 -8.47
CA SER A 78 17.73 2.15 -7.82
C SER A 78 16.74 2.02 -6.66
N PHE A 79 15.65 1.30 -6.87
CA PHE A 79 14.64 1.08 -5.83
C PHE A 79 15.22 0.28 -4.67
N LYS A 80 15.91 -0.82 -4.96
CA LYS A 80 16.54 -1.66 -3.94
C LYS A 80 17.58 -0.90 -3.11
N ALA A 81 18.33 0.00 -3.75
CA ALA A 81 19.33 0.79 -3.06
C ALA A 81 18.72 1.81 -2.10
N LYS A 82 17.53 2.33 -2.41
CA LYS A 82 16.89 3.41 -1.64
C LYS A 82 15.88 2.91 -0.63
N ILE A 83 14.99 1.99 -1.01
CA ILE A 83 13.82 1.60 -0.21
C ILE A 83 13.99 0.19 0.34
N LYS A 84 13.83 0.03 1.64
CA LYS A 84 13.90 -1.26 2.34
C LYS A 84 12.56 -1.65 2.97
N LYS A 85 11.68 -0.67 3.22
CA LYS A 85 10.46 -0.88 3.97
C LYS A 85 9.32 -0.06 3.39
N VAL A 86 8.12 -0.65 3.39
CA VAL A 86 6.87 0.05 3.10
C VAL A 86 6.07 0.14 4.38
N GLN A 87 5.68 1.35 4.77
CA GLN A 87 4.85 1.61 5.93
C GLN A 87 3.49 2.12 5.48
N ILE A 88 2.43 1.47 5.96
CA ILE A 88 1.05 1.82 5.61
C ILE A 88 0.31 2.22 6.86
N THR A 89 -0.22 3.44 6.87
CA THR A 89 -0.94 4.01 8.00
C THR A 89 -2.22 4.73 7.55
N SER A 90 -3.09 5.03 8.51
CA SER A 90 -4.26 5.86 8.30
C SER A 90 -4.39 6.80 9.49
N THR A 91 -3.65 7.91 9.45
CA THR A 91 -3.57 8.86 10.56
C THR A 91 -4.47 10.08 10.37
N ARG A 92 -5.01 10.26 9.15
CA ARG A 92 -5.86 11.41 8.81
C ARG A 92 -7.23 10.91 8.37
N SER A 93 -8.27 11.44 8.99
CA SER A 93 -9.64 11.09 8.66
C SER A 93 -10.08 11.73 7.34
N TRP A 94 -10.81 10.97 6.53
CA TRP A 94 -11.44 11.42 5.28
C TRP A 94 -10.45 12.11 4.34
N SER A 95 -9.33 11.46 4.07
CA SER A 95 -8.24 12.02 3.27
C SER A 95 -7.73 11.06 2.21
N SER A 96 -7.28 11.63 1.10
CA SER A 96 -6.65 10.88 0.02
C SER A 96 -5.22 10.50 0.36
N LEU A 97 -4.60 9.64 -0.47
CA LEU A 97 -3.27 9.12 -0.25
C LEU A 97 -2.21 10.24 -0.20
N GLU A 98 -1.42 10.20 0.84
CA GLU A 98 -0.18 10.96 0.96
C GLU A 98 1.00 9.99 0.88
N VAL A 99 1.96 10.30 0.02
CA VAL A 99 3.15 9.47 -0.19
C VAL A 99 4.38 10.26 0.21
N THR A 100 5.16 9.72 1.12
CA THR A 100 6.43 10.32 1.55
C THR A 100 7.52 9.26 1.63
N ILE A 101 8.76 9.70 1.57
CA ILE A 101 9.92 8.85 1.79
C ILE A 101 10.73 9.44 2.93
N GLU A 102 10.98 8.62 3.94
CA GLU A 102 11.76 9.01 5.12
C GLU A 102 12.86 7.98 5.33
N GLY A 103 14.10 8.38 5.05
CA GLY A 103 15.22 7.45 5.05
C GLY A 103 15.04 6.38 3.97
N ASP A 104 14.98 5.12 4.37
CA ASP A 104 14.76 3.97 3.49
C ASP A 104 13.31 3.45 3.53
N VAL A 105 12.38 4.25 4.06
CA VAL A 105 10.98 3.87 4.25
C VAL A 105 10.10 4.64 3.27
N LEU A 106 9.34 3.90 2.46
CA LEU A 106 8.24 4.44 1.66
C LEU A 106 6.98 4.43 2.53
N LYS A 107 6.43 5.61 2.78
CA LYS A 107 5.26 5.79 3.65
C LYS A 107 4.03 6.10 2.84
N LEU A 108 2.98 5.31 3.05
CA LEU A 108 1.66 5.48 2.44
C LEU A 108 0.65 5.74 3.55
N ASP A 109 -0.03 6.89 3.51
CA ASP A 109 -1.06 7.25 4.49
C ASP A 109 -2.33 7.68 3.76
N ALA A 110 -3.44 7.02 4.04
CA ALA A 110 -4.75 7.34 3.46
C ALA A 110 -5.86 6.87 4.37
N ASP A 111 -7.01 7.53 4.31
CA ASP A 111 -8.23 6.95 4.86
C ASP A 111 -8.81 5.98 3.82
N PRO A 112 -8.80 4.67 4.06
CA PRO A 112 -9.24 3.69 3.06
C PRO A 112 -10.74 3.75 2.80
N SER A 113 -11.53 4.41 3.63
CA SER A 113 -12.96 4.59 3.40
C SER A 113 -13.28 5.79 2.50
N TYR A 114 -12.30 6.67 2.24
CA TYR A 114 -12.49 7.89 1.46
C TYR A 114 -12.69 7.61 -0.02
N GLU A 115 -11.84 6.79 -0.62
CA GLU A 115 -11.86 6.45 -2.05
C GLU A 115 -11.69 4.94 -2.27
N ARG A 116 -12.42 4.37 -3.25
CA ARG A 116 -12.39 2.92 -3.53
C ARG A 116 -12.81 2.63 -4.98
N SER A 117 -12.17 3.28 -5.95
CA SER A 117 -12.52 3.12 -7.36
C SER A 117 -11.30 2.82 -8.22
N ASP A 118 -11.53 2.35 -9.45
CA ASP A 118 -10.45 2.16 -10.41
C ASP A 118 -9.73 3.48 -10.71
N GLY A 119 -10.46 4.59 -10.72
CA GLY A 119 -9.88 5.92 -10.91
C GLY A 119 -8.95 6.31 -9.78
N SER A 120 -9.32 6.01 -8.52
CA SER A 120 -8.45 6.29 -7.38
C SER A 120 -7.21 5.39 -7.36
N VAL A 121 -7.32 4.15 -7.81
CA VAL A 121 -6.16 3.26 -7.94
C VAL A 121 -5.13 3.87 -8.89
N GLN A 122 -5.56 4.38 -10.03
CA GLN A 122 -4.64 5.01 -10.98
C GLN A 122 -4.04 6.30 -10.43
N ASP A 123 -4.84 7.16 -9.82
CA ASP A 123 -4.35 8.40 -9.19
C ASP A 123 -3.32 8.11 -8.10
N TYR A 124 -3.60 7.14 -7.24
CA TYR A 124 -2.70 6.76 -6.15
C TYR A 124 -1.41 6.11 -6.67
N SER A 125 -1.53 5.29 -7.71
CA SER A 125 -0.37 4.72 -8.40
C SER A 125 0.54 5.83 -8.95
N ASP A 126 -0.05 6.85 -9.58
CA ASP A 126 0.70 7.98 -10.12
C ASP A 126 1.41 8.77 -9.02
N ARG A 127 0.77 8.94 -7.86
CA ARG A 127 1.39 9.63 -6.71
C ARG A 127 2.60 8.85 -6.18
N ILE A 128 2.47 7.54 -6.03
CA ILE A 128 3.57 6.70 -5.57
C ILE A 128 4.71 6.72 -6.59
N ARG A 129 4.39 6.53 -7.86
CA ARG A 129 5.38 6.52 -8.93
C ARG A 129 6.13 7.85 -9.03
N THR A 130 5.42 8.96 -9.01
CA THR A 130 6.03 10.29 -9.11
C THR A 130 6.96 10.58 -7.92
N THR A 131 6.53 10.22 -6.72
CA THR A 131 7.36 10.38 -5.51
C THR A 131 8.63 9.55 -5.60
N LEU A 132 8.51 8.28 -6.03
CA LEU A 132 9.67 7.39 -6.18
C LEU A 132 10.61 7.88 -7.29
N GLU A 133 10.09 8.25 -8.45
CA GLU A 133 10.92 8.74 -9.57
C GLU A 133 11.75 9.96 -9.16
N ALA A 134 11.19 10.85 -8.36
CA ALA A 134 11.93 12.03 -7.89
C ALA A 134 13.02 11.69 -6.86
N ALA A 135 12.88 10.58 -6.13
CA ALA A 135 13.81 10.17 -5.07
C ALA A 135 14.88 9.20 -5.56
N LEU A 136 14.63 8.49 -6.63
CA LEU A 136 15.55 7.52 -7.21
C LEU A 136 16.38 8.14 -8.32
#